data_238b6853c2c2a96424cbac94874401c7
#
_entry.id   238b6853c2c2a96424cbac94874401c7
#
_cell.length_a   1.000
_cell.length_b   1.000
_cell.length_c   1.000
_cell.angle_alpha   90.00
_cell.angle_beta   90.00
_cell.angle_gamma   90.00
#
_symmetry.space_group_name_H-M   'P 1'
#
loop_
_entity.id
_entity.type
_entity.pdbx_description
1 polymer ?
#
loop_
_entity_poly.entity_id
_entity_poly.type
_entity_poly.pdbx_seq_one_letter_code
_entity_poly.pdbx_strand_id
1 'polypeptide(L)'
;MDEPQPIRVVIVDDHDMIRSGLAVFLEAFDDLKLVGEATDGREAIHLCDEVKPDVALMDLVMPRMDGVTAIRAIRQAHPEIQVIALTSFGDQNLVQEALHAGAIGYLLKNASIDQLAEAIRAARAGKPTLAPEAFRALVEAPPPSPPPMLEEPLTGRESEVLALMVEGLNNTEIAQRLSVSRSTVKTHISNILAKLGVSNRIEAAALAMKNHLVN
;
A
#
# COMPACT_ATOMS: atom_id res chain seq x y z
N MET A 1 -0.25 28.50 -14.06
CA MET A 1 -0.80 27.29 -13.41
C MET A 1 0.25 26.24 -13.64
N ASP A 2 0.90 25.75 -12.57
CA ASP A 2 1.86 24.65 -12.72
C ASP A 2 1.10 23.44 -13.26
N GLU A 3 1.57 22.88 -14.37
CA GLU A 3 1.07 21.60 -14.87
C GLU A 3 1.28 20.56 -13.77
N PRO A 4 0.30 19.69 -13.52
CA PRO A 4 0.46 18.64 -12.53
C PRO A 4 1.65 17.77 -12.92
N GLN A 5 2.64 17.65 -12.03
CA GLN A 5 3.81 16.83 -12.30
C GLN A 5 3.39 15.35 -12.42
N PRO A 6 3.93 14.60 -13.39
CA PRO A 6 3.60 13.20 -13.57
C PRO A 6 4.02 12.40 -12.35
N ILE A 7 3.26 11.34 -12.05
CA ILE A 7 3.54 10.40 -10.98
C ILE A 7 4.79 9.60 -11.36
N ARG A 8 5.81 9.67 -10.54
CA ARG A 8 7.10 9.02 -10.75
C ARG A 8 7.02 7.57 -10.28
N VAL A 9 7.19 6.62 -11.20
CA VAL A 9 7.01 5.19 -10.95
C VAL A 9 8.32 4.46 -11.17
N VAL A 10 8.67 3.54 -10.28
CA VAL A 10 9.70 2.51 -10.50
C VAL A 10 9.05 1.14 -10.67
N ILE A 11 9.66 0.29 -11.50
CA ILE A 11 9.22 -1.09 -11.73
C ILE A 11 10.29 -2.02 -11.20
N VAL A 12 9.86 -3.00 -10.38
CA VAL A 12 10.75 -4.01 -9.80
C VAL A 12 10.20 -5.40 -10.11
N ASP A 13 10.86 -6.12 -10.99
CA ASP A 13 10.48 -7.47 -11.41
C ASP A 13 11.72 -8.17 -12.00
N ASP A 14 11.94 -9.45 -11.75
CA ASP A 14 13.08 -10.19 -12.29
C ASP A 14 12.87 -10.66 -13.74
N HIS A 15 11.64 -10.55 -14.28
CA HIS A 15 11.28 -10.94 -15.63
C HIS A 15 11.36 -9.76 -16.61
N ASP A 16 12.33 -9.77 -17.52
CA ASP A 16 12.54 -8.69 -18.51
C ASP A 16 11.29 -8.37 -19.34
N MET A 17 10.54 -9.43 -19.74
CA MET A 17 9.34 -9.24 -20.56
C MET A 17 8.24 -8.50 -19.81
N ILE A 18 8.09 -8.74 -18.51
CA ILE A 18 7.10 -8.06 -17.67
C ILE A 18 7.51 -6.61 -17.46
N ARG A 19 8.79 -6.36 -17.13
CA ARG A 19 9.29 -4.98 -16.98
C ARG A 19 9.10 -4.17 -18.26
N SER A 20 9.51 -4.73 -19.41
CA SER A 20 9.32 -4.06 -20.72
C SER A 20 7.84 -3.79 -21.02
N GLY A 21 6.94 -4.72 -20.71
CA GLY A 21 5.50 -4.53 -20.89
C GLY A 21 4.94 -3.42 -19.99
N LEU A 22 5.36 -3.37 -18.72
CA LEU A 22 4.97 -2.32 -17.78
C LEU A 22 5.57 -0.96 -18.17
N ALA A 23 6.80 -0.91 -18.70
CA ALA A 23 7.42 0.32 -19.18
C ALA A 23 6.62 0.93 -20.34
N VAL A 24 6.32 0.13 -21.37
CA VAL A 24 5.48 0.54 -22.50
C VAL A 24 4.09 1.00 -22.05
N PHE A 25 3.53 0.29 -21.07
CA PHE A 25 2.26 0.68 -20.48
C PHE A 25 2.31 2.08 -19.83
N LEU A 26 3.34 2.39 -19.03
CA LEU A 26 3.47 3.71 -18.39
C LEU A 26 3.60 4.83 -19.42
N GLU A 27 4.24 4.59 -20.56
CA GLU A 27 4.37 5.56 -21.65
C GLU A 27 3.02 5.93 -22.32
N ALA A 28 1.99 5.09 -22.16
CA ALA A 28 0.66 5.37 -22.72
C ALA A 28 -0.15 6.43 -21.93
N PHE A 29 0.37 6.87 -20.78
CA PHE A 29 -0.32 7.84 -19.91
C PHE A 29 0.58 9.06 -19.64
N ASP A 30 0.14 10.25 -20.00
CA ASP A 30 0.89 11.50 -19.82
C ASP A 30 1.14 11.84 -18.33
N ASP A 31 0.30 11.35 -17.43
CA ASP A 31 0.37 11.60 -16.00
C ASP A 31 1.22 10.57 -15.23
N LEU A 32 1.79 9.57 -15.91
CA LEU A 32 2.68 8.55 -15.33
C LEU A 32 4.07 8.66 -15.97
N LYS A 33 5.12 8.48 -15.17
CA LYS A 33 6.50 8.56 -15.65
C LYS A 33 7.34 7.45 -15.03
N LEU A 34 7.87 6.57 -15.87
CA LEU A 34 8.91 5.62 -15.45
C LEU A 34 10.19 6.39 -15.10
N VAL A 35 10.72 6.18 -13.90
CA VAL A 35 11.95 6.84 -13.42
C VAL A 35 13.07 5.84 -13.09
N GLY A 36 12.81 4.55 -13.21
CA GLY A 36 13.81 3.51 -13.07
C GLY A 36 13.23 2.11 -13.00
N GLU A 37 14.09 1.13 -13.22
CA GLU A 37 13.80 -0.30 -13.17
C GLU A 37 14.81 -1.03 -12.29
N ALA A 38 14.37 -2.09 -11.62
CA ALA A 38 15.22 -2.97 -10.83
C ALA A 38 14.82 -4.43 -11.05
N THR A 39 15.77 -5.35 -10.84
CA THR A 39 15.58 -6.79 -11.07
C THR A 39 15.51 -7.61 -9.79
N ASP A 40 15.74 -7.00 -8.64
CA ASP A 40 15.59 -7.61 -7.32
C ASP A 40 15.38 -6.57 -6.22
N GLY A 41 15.12 -7.04 -4.99
CA GLY A 41 14.84 -6.18 -3.87
C GLY A 41 16.01 -5.29 -3.43
N ARG A 42 17.27 -5.69 -3.63
CA ARG A 42 18.44 -4.86 -3.29
C ARG A 42 18.59 -3.68 -4.25
N GLU A 43 18.47 -3.96 -5.54
CA GLU A 43 18.48 -2.93 -6.57
C GLU A 43 17.30 -1.96 -6.35
N ALA A 44 16.13 -2.49 -5.98
CA ALA A 44 14.94 -1.67 -5.69
C ALA A 44 15.16 -0.70 -4.55
N ILE A 45 15.74 -1.14 -3.43
CA ILE A 45 16.05 -0.27 -2.28
C ILE A 45 17.00 0.84 -2.71
N HIS A 46 18.11 0.50 -3.37
CA HIS A 46 19.10 1.48 -3.83
C HIS A 46 18.51 2.47 -4.84
N LEU A 47 17.71 1.98 -5.78
CA LEU A 47 17.02 2.81 -6.76
C LEU A 47 16.03 3.78 -6.08
N CYS A 48 15.26 3.32 -5.10
CA CYS A 48 14.34 4.17 -4.34
C CYS A 48 15.06 5.26 -3.54
N ASP A 49 16.23 4.96 -2.97
CA ASP A 49 17.08 5.94 -2.30
C ASP A 49 17.56 7.04 -3.26
N GLU A 50 17.93 6.66 -4.49
CA GLU A 50 18.49 7.55 -5.49
C GLU A 50 17.41 8.41 -6.16
N VAL A 51 16.35 7.78 -6.69
CA VAL A 51 15.37 8.49 -7.51
C VAL A 51 14.15 8.98 -6.74
N LYS A 52 13.90 8.49 -5.52
CA LYS A 52 12.75 8.85 -4.68
C LYS A 52 11.44 8.89 -5.47
N PRO A 53 10.95 7.73 -5.94
CA PRO A 53 9.72 7.67 -6.72
C PRO A 53 8.50 7.98 -5.85
N ASP A 54 7.37 8.29 -6.48
CA ASP A 54 6.08 8.39 -5.79
C ASP A 54 5.49 7.00 -5.50
N VAL A 55 5.64 6.09 -6.48
CA VAL A 55 5.08 4.73 -6.43
C VAL A 55 6.11 3.72 -6.92
N ALA A 56 6.23 2.60 -6.22
CA ALA A 56 6.99 1.43 -6.65
C ALA A 56 6.03 0.27 -6.96
N LEU A 57 6.13 -0.27 -8.17
CA LEU A 57 5.49 -1.52 -8.57
C LEU A 57 6.47 -2.65 -8.25
N MET A 58 6.13 -3.53 -7.31
CA MET A 58 7.04 -4.50 -6.72
C MET A 58 6.57 -5.93 -6.92
N ASP A 59 7.31 -6.73 -7.68
CA ASP A 59 7.12 -8.18 -7.65
C ASP A 59 7.49 -8.74 -6.28
N LEU A 60 6.72 -9.71 -5.81
CA LEU A 60 6.95 -10.35 -4.52
C LEU A 60 7.95 -11.50 -4.58
N VAL A 61 8.02 -12.19 -5.71
CA VAL A 61 8.84 -13.39 -5.87
C VAL A 61 10.03 -13.10 -6.79
N MET A 62 11.15 -12.75 -6.20
CA MET A 62 12.38 -12.42 -6.92
C MET A 62 13.60 -13.12 -6.30
N PRO A 63 14.66 -13.38 -7.10
CA PRO A 63 15.91 -13.95 -6.59
C PRO A 63 16.65 -12.95 -5.66
N ARG A 64 17.60 -13.47 -4.88
CA ARG A 64 18.50 -12.72 -3.98
C ARG A 64 17.79 -12.03 -2.82
N MET A 65 16.87 -11.12 -3.07
CA MET A 65 16.03 -10.46 -2.07
C MET A 65 14.60 -10.38 -2.61
N ASP A 66 13.68 -10.99 -1.88
CA ASP A 66 12.25 -10.99 -2.21
C ASP A 66 11.61 -9.59 -2.03
N GLY A 67 10.43 -9.42 -2.67
CA GLY A 67 9.73 -8.15 -2.65
C GLY A 67 9.20 -7.76 -1.28
N VAL A 68 8.80 -8.72 -0.43
CA VAL A 68 8.29 -8.42 0.91
C VAL A 68 9.37 -7.77 1.77
N THR A 69 10.59 -8.34 1.72
CA THR A 69 11.76 -7.78 2.42
C THR A 69 12.10 -6.39 1.90
N ALA A 70 12.07 -6.20 0.57
CA ALA A 70 12.31 -4.91 -0.06
C ALA A 70 11.25 -3.87 0.33
N ILE A 71 9.96 -4.23 0.29
CA ILE A 71 8.85 -3.35 0.71
C ILE A 71 9.08 -2.86 2.13
N ARG A 72 9.38 -3.76 3.06
CA ARG A 72 9.62 -3.40 4.47
C ARG A 72 10.76 -2.40 4.61
N ALA A 73 11.88 -2.64 3.94
CA ALA A 73 13.04 -1.75 3.98
C ALA A 73 12.74 -0.38 3.38
N ILE A 74 12.10 -0.33 2.19
CA ILE A 74 11.73 0.92 1.53
C ILE A 74 10.74 1.71 2.39
N ARG A 75 9.71 1.07 2.94
CA ARG A 75 8.69 1.75 3.76
C ARG A 75 9.22 2.24 5.09
N GLN A 76 10.25 1.60 5.66
CA GLN A 76 10.92 2.07 6.86
C GLN A 76 11.81 3.29 6.59
N ALA A 77 12.58 3.27 5.50
CA ALA A 77 13.48 4.36 5.13
C ALA A 77 12.74 5.55 4.49
N HIS A 78 11.73 5.28 3.68
CA HIS A 78 10.98 6.25 2.87
C HIS A 78 9.48 6.07 3.02
N PRO A 79 8.87 6.52 4.13
CA PRO A 79 7.44 6.39 4.36
C PRO A 79 6.55 7.10 3.33
N GLU A 80 7.10 8.04 2.57
CA GLU A 80 6.42 8.76 1.48
C GLU A 80 6.24 7.92 0.22
N ILE A 81 7.16 6.98 -0.08
CA ILE A 81 7.09 6.11 -1.26
C ILE A 81 5.97 5.09 -1.05
N GLN A 82 5.01 5.07 -1.94
CA GLN A 82 3.94 4.08 -1.91
C GLN A 82 4.35 2.82 -2.68
N VAL A 83 4.01 1.65 -2.16
CA VAL A 83 4.37 0.39 -2.82
C VAL A 83 3.11 -0.39 -3.16
N ILE A 84 2.98 -0.77 -4.44
CA ILE A 84 1.97 -1.69 -4.94
C ILE A 84 2.65 -3.03 -5.20
N ALA A 85 2.22 -4.07 -4.53
CA ALA A 85 2.69 -5.42 -4.76
C ALA A 85 2.05 -5.99 -6.05
N LEU A 86 2.88 -6.59 -6.90
CA LEU A 86 2.47 -7.33 -8.09
C LEU A 86 2.77 -8.82 -7.90
N THR A 87 1.88 -9.69 -8.34
CA THR A 87 2.10 -11.14 -8.28
C THR A 87 1.41 -11.88 -9.40
N SER A 88 1.95 -13.04 -9.76
CA SER A 88 1.35 -13.94 -10.76
C SER A 88 0.24 -14.81 -10.17
N PHE A 89 0.23 -15.04 -8.86
CA PHE A 89 -0.70 -15.94 -8.18
C PHE A 89 -1.24 -15.30 -6.89
N GLY A 90 -2.51 -15.58 -6.59
CA GLY A 90 -3.16 -15.15 -5.35
C GLY A 90 -2.76 -16.03 -4.14
N ASP A 91 -1.48 -16.14 -3.83
CA ASP A 91 -1.02 -16.77 -2.59
C ASP A 91 -1.41 -15.87 -1.41
N GLN A 92 -2.38 -16.34 -0.62
CA GLN A 92 -2.94 -15.58 0.49
C GLN A 92 -1.88 -15.17 1.53
N ASN A 93 -0.87 -16.01 1.75
CA ASN A 93 0.20 -15.70 2.70
C ASN A 93 1.08 -14.56 2.19
N LEU A 94 1.46 -14.58 0.90
CA LEU A 94 2.25 -13.51 0.29
C LEU A 94 1.51 -12.17 0.26
N VAL A 95 0.19 -12.20 0.03
CA VAL A 95 -0.66 -10.99 0.14
C VAL A 95 -0.54 -10.37 1.52
N GLN A 96 -0.73 -11.19 2.56
CA GLN A 96 -0.65 -10.72 3.94
C GLN A 96 0.73 -10.18 4.28
N GLU A 97 1.78 -10.92 3.95
CA GLU A 97 3.16 -10.50 4.20
C GLU A 97 3.51 -9.19 3.52
N ALA A 98 3.07 -8.97 2.25
CA ALA A 98 3.30 -7.72 1.54
C ALA A 98 2.57 -6.54 2.21
N LEU A 99 1.33 -6.74 2.62
CA LEU A 99 0.54 -5.72 3.32
C LEU A 99 1.12 -5.42 4.71
N HIS A 100 1.53 -6.44 5.47
CA HIS A 100 2.25 -6.28 6.74
C HIS A 100 3.59 -5.55 6.57
N ALA A 101 4.27 -5.76 5.45
CA ALA A 101 5.50 -5.03 5.11
C ALA A 101 5.26 -3.56 4.77
N GLY A 102 3.99 -3.15 4.53
CA GLY A 102 3.60 -1.76 4.28
C GLY A 102 3.20 -1.45 2.84
N ALA A 103 2.92 -2.46 2.00
CA ALA A 103 2.32 -2.23 0.70
C ALA A 103 0.97 -1.52 0.86
N ILE A 104 0.67 -0.53 0.02
CA ILE A 104 -0.62 0.17 0.00
C ILE A 104 -1.60 -0.47 -0.98
N GLY A 105 -1.10 -1.26 -1.91
CA GLY A 105 -1.91 -1.92 -2.92
C GLY A 105 -1.37 -3.31 -3.25
N TYR A 106 -2.26 -4.12 -3.83
CA TYR A 106 -1.94 -5.45 -4.31
C TYR A 106 -2.72 -5.74 -5.58
N LEU A 107 -2.03 -6.11 -6.63
CA LEU A 107 -2.60 -6.44 -7.93
C LEU A 107 -2.00 -7.74 -8.48
N LEU A 108 -2.79 -8.43 -9.28
CA LEU A 108 -2.28 -9.53 -10.09
C LEU A 108 -1.55 -8.97 -11.33
N LYS A 109 -0.50 -9.63 -11.78
CA LYS A 109 0.26 -9.25 -13.00
C LYS A 109 -0.57 -9.34 -14.30
N ASN A 110 -1.75 -9.98 -14.24
CA ASN A 110 -2.73 -10.01 -15.34
C ASN A 110 -3.81 -8.94 -15.23
N ALA A 111 -3.69 -7.99 -14.29
CA ALA A 111 -4.59 -6.86 -14.19
C ALA A 111 -4.59 -6.05 -15.51
N SER A 112 -5.72 -5.45 -15.83
CA SER A 112 -5.81 -4.60 -17.01
C SER A 112 -4.96 -3.33 -16.86
N ILE A 113 -4.60 -2.76 -18.01
CA ILE A 113 -3.87 -1.50 -18.11
C ILE A 113 -4.55 -0.40 -17.30
N ASP A 114 -5.88 -0.28 -17.42
CA ASP A 114 -6.67 0.74 -16.70
C ASP A 114 -6.66 0.50 -15.19
N GLN A 115 -6.79 -0.74 -14.75
CA GLN A 115 -6.72 -1.09 -13.33
C GLN A 115 -5.38 -0.73 -12.71
N LEU A 116 -4.28 -0.98 -13.42
CA LEU A 116 -2.95 -0.64 -12.94
C LEU A 116 -2.74 0.87 -12.87
N ALA A 117 -3.20 1.62 -13.89
CA ALA A 117 -3.13 3.09 -13.88
C ALA A 117 -3.95 3.69 -12.72
N GLU A 118 -5.17 3.20 -12.50
CA GLU A 118 -6.00 3.63 -11.38
C GLU A 118 -5.34 3.31 -10.02
N ALA A 119 -4.73 2.13 -9.89
CA ALA A 119 -4.03 1.75 -8.68
C ALA A 119 -2.84 2.66 -8.39
N ILE A 120 -2.06 3.03 -9.39
CA ILE A 120 -0.93 3.96 -9.25
C ILE A 120 -1.43 5.34 -8.78
N ARG A 121 -2.49 5.87 -9.40
CA ARG A 121 -3.09 7.16 -9.01
C ARG A 121 -3.65 7.12 -7.59
N ALA A 122 -4.35 6.03 -7.25
CA ALA A 122 -4.87 5.82 -5.89
C ALA A 122 -3.74 5.72 -4.86
N ALA A 123 -2.69 4.95 -5.14
CA ALA A 123 -1.52 4.83 -4.27
C ALA A 123 -0.85 6.19 -4.04
N ARG A 124 -0.62 6.98 -5.10
CA ARG A 124 -0.09 8.34 -5.00
C ARG A 124 -0.94 9.25 -4.11
N ALA A 125 -2.27 9.07 -4.15
CA ALA A 125 -3.20 9.79 -3.29
C ALA A 125 -3.29 9.23 -1.85
N GLY A 126 -2.57 8.15 -1.54
CA GLY A 126 -2.61 7.47 -0.24
C GLY A 126 -3.87 6.64 -0.03
N LYS A 127 -4.57 6.27 -1.11
CA LYS A 127 -5.73 5.39 -1.08
C LYS A 127 -5.29 3.94 -1.33
N PRO A 128 -5.73 2.98 -0.52
CA PRO A 128 -5.42 1.59 -0.75
C PRO A 128 -6.15 1.07 -1.99
N THR A 129 -5.46 0.20 -2.74
CA THR A 129 -6.04 -0.51 -3.87
C THR A 129 -5.78 -2.00 -3.70
N LEU A 130 -6.83 -2.74 -3.46
CA LEU A 130 -6.77 -4.19 -3.29
C LEU A 130 -7.66 -4.85 -4.34
N ALA A 131 -7.11 -5.80 -5.07
CA ALA A 131 -7.93 -6.74 -5.82
C ALA A 131 -8.89 -7.47 -4.87
N PRO A 132 -10.11 -7.83 -5.31
CA PRO A 132 -11.08 -8.52 -4.45
C PRO A 132 -10.52 -9.77 -3.77
N GLU A 133 -9.59 -10.46 -4.42
CA GLU A 133 -8.90 -11.64 -3.92
C GLU A 133 -8.00 -11.31 -2.73
N ALA A 134 -7.26 -10.20 -2.81
CA ALA A 134 -6.40 -9.72 -1.73
C ALA A 134 -7.23 -9.30 -0.50
N PHE A 135 -8.38 -8.67 -0.72
CA PHE A 135 -9.29 -8.32 0.36
C PHE A 135 -9.84 -9.57 1.06
N ARG A 136 -10.24 -10.60 0.29
CA ARG A 136 -10.69 -11.89 0.84
C ARG A 136 -9.58 -12.56 1.66
N ALA A 137 -8.34 -12.58 1.15
CA ALA A 137 -7.21 -13.15 1.86
C ALA A 137 -6.98 -12.50 3.24
N LEU A 138 -7.22 -11.20 3.38
CA LEU A 138 -7.15 -10.50 4.66
C LEU A 138 -8.30 -10.84 5.60
N VAL A 139 -9.53 -10.97 5.06
CA VAL A 139 -10.72 -11.24 5.87
C VAL A 139 -10.83 -12.70 6.29
N GLU A 140 -10.41 -13.63 5.44
CA GLU A 140 -10.47 -15.07 5.67
C GLU A 140 -9.26 -15.62 6.45
N ALA A 141 -8.19 -14.81 6.60
CA ALA A 141 -7.05 -15.20 7.39
C ALA A 141 -7.47 -15.57 8.82
N PRO A 142 -6.93 -16.66 9.40
CA PRO A 142 -6.99 -16.81 10.85
C PRO A 142 -6.37 -15.57 11.48
N PRO A 143 -6.95 -15.00 12.54
CA PRO A 143 -6.36 -13.84 13.17
C PRO A 143 -4.89 -14.15 13.47
N PRO A 144 -3.95 -13.24 13.19
CA PRO A 144 -2.66 -13.29 13.83
C PRO A 144 -2.97 -13.49 15.32
N SER A 145 -2.24 -14.36 16.00
CA SER A 145 -2.45 -14.78 17.42
C SER A 145 -3.25 -13.74 18.21
N PRO A 146 -4.27 -14.12 18.99
CA PRO A 146 -5.32 -13.23 19.48
C PRO A 146 -4.75 -11.84 19.77
N PRO A 147 -5.38 -10.77 19.26
CA PRO A 147 -4.85 -9.44 19.47
C PRO A 147 -4.53 -9.31 20.95
N PRO A 148 -3.38 -8.77 21.33
CA PRO A 148 -3.15 -8.46 22.74
C PRO A 148 -4.43 -7.77 23.18
N MET A 149 -5.09 -8.30 24.22
CA MET A 149 -6.32 -7.70 24.77
C MET A 149 -6.06 -6.21 24.78
N LEU A 150 -6.89 -5.42 24.05
CA LEU A 150 -6.72 -3.98 23.92
C LEU A 150 -6.42 -3.47 25.34
N GLU A 151 -5.15 -3.15 25.62
CA GLU A 151 -4.78 -2.61 26.92
C GLU A 151 -5.53 -1.30 27.16
N GLU A 152 -5.93 -0.65 26.08
CA GLU A 152 -6.78 0.53 26.09
C GLU A 152 -7.81 0.50 24.96
N PRO A 153 -9.10 0.75 25.21
CA PRO A 153 -10.11 0.88 24.18
C PRO A 153 -9.82 2.07 23.25
N LEU A 154 -10.31 2.01 22.02
CA LEU A 154 -10.24 3.15 21.12
C LEU A 154 -11.02 4.32 21.73
N THR A 155 -10.44 5.50 21.71
CA THR A 155 -11.16 6.72 22.05
C THR A 155 -12.25 7.02 21.02
N GLY A 156 -13.26 7.81 21.36
CA GLY A 156 -14.30 8.21 20.41
C GLY A 156 -13.72 8.81 19.12
N ARG A 157 -12.65 9.61 19.24
CA ARG A 157 -11.98 10.23 18.09
C ARG A 157 -11.24 9.22 17.23
N GLU A 158 -10.61 8.23 17.82
CA GLU A 158 -9.98 7.13 17.11
C GLU A 158 -11.01 6.25 16.39
N SER A 159 -12.17 6.00 17.01
CA SER A 159 -13.27 5.28 16.37
C SER A 159 -13.82 6.03 15.15
N GLU A 160 -13.99 7.35 15.22
CA GLU A 160 -14.41 8.19 14.10
C GLU A 160 -13.38 8.13 12.95
N VAL A 161 -12.08 8.23 13.25
CA VAL A 161 -11.01 8.12 12.26
C VAL A 161 -11.00 6.71 11.63
N LEU A 162 -11.17 5.66 12.44
CA LEU A 162 -11.22 4.27 11.96
C LEU A 162 -12.42 4.02 11.02
N ALA A 163 -13.59 4.57 11.34
CA ALA A 163 -14.77 4.50 10.46
C ALA A 163 -14.49 5.12 9.09
N LEU A 164 -13.88 6.31 9.06
CA LEU A 164 -13.51 6.97 7.81
C LEU A 164 -12.38 6.25 7.05
N MET A 165 -11.50 5.52 7.75
CA MET A 165 -10.55 4.63 7.11
C MET A 165 -11.23 3.44 6.42
N VAL A 166 -12.26 2.88 7.04
CA VAL A 166 -13.09 1.80 6.46
C VAL A 166 -13.85 2.29 5.23
N GLU A 167 -14.32 3.55 5.22
CA GLU A 167 -14.91 4.20 4.04
C GLU A 167 -13.90 4.47 2.90
N GLY A 168 -12.59 4.22 3.13
CA GLY A 168 -11.54 4.40 2.13
C GLY A 168 -11.01 5.83 1.99
N LEU A 169 -11.35 6.76 2.91
CA LEU A 169 -10.86 8.13 2.86
C LEU A 169 -9.35 8.21 3.17
N ASN A 170 -8.61 9.02 2.42
CA ASN A 170 -7.22 9.31 2.74
C ASN A 170 -7.07 10.34 3.88
N ASN A 171 -5.84 10.56 4.37
CA ASN A 171 -5.59 11.43 5.52
C ASN A 171 -6.02 12.91 5.29
N THR A 172 -6.04 13.36 4.04
CA THR A 172 -6.49 14.72 3.70
C THR A 172 -8.01 14.82 3.77
N GLU A 173 -8.71 13.83 3.24
CA GLU A 173 -10.16 13.73 3.27
C GLU A 173 -10.67 13.57 4.71
N ILE A 174 -10.00 12.73 5.52
CA ILE A 174 -10.31 12.57 6.95
C ILE A 174 -10.11 13.90 7.70
N ALA A 175 -8.98 14.58 7.45
CA ALA A 175 -8.69 15.87 8.08
C ALA A 175 -9.77 16.92 7.77
N GLN A 176 -10.22 16.99 6.51
CA GLN A 176 -11.31 17.87 6.10
C GLN A 176 -12.64 17.49 6.76
N ARG A 177 -12.99 16.19 6.73
CA ARG A 177 -14.26 15.68 7.29
C ARG A 177 -14.37 15.95 8.79
N LEU A 178 -13.24 15.83 9.50
CA LEU A 178 -13.17 15.99 10.95
C LEU A 178 -12.73 17.39 11.43
N SER A 179 -12.47 18.32 10.49
CA SER A 179 -12.00 19.69 10.74
C SER A 179 -10.74 19.75 11.62
N VAL A 180 -9.75 18.88 11.33
CA VAL A 180 -8.45 18.81 12.03
C VAL A 180 -7.29 18.90 11.03
N SER A 181 -6.05 19.00 11.54
CA SER A 181 -4.87 18.97 10.69
C SER A 181 -4.55 17.55 10.19
N ARG A 182 -3.85 17.44 9.04
CA ARG A 182 -3.34 16.16 8.54
C ARG A 182 -2.38 15.48 9.52
N SER A 183 -1.60 16.28 10.27
CA SER A 183 -0.70 15.75 11.29
C SER A 183 -1.47 15.11 12.44
N THR A 184 -2.58 15.72 12.87
CA THR A 184 -3.48 15.15 13.88
C THR A 184 -4.07 13.83 13.43
N VAL A 185 -4.51 13.73 12.16
CA VAL A 185 -5.00 12.46 11.60
C VAL A 185 -3.92 11.39 11.60
N LYS A 186 -2.68 11.73 11.18
CA LYS A 186 -1.55 10.78 11.23
C LYS A 186 -1.31 10.24 12.64
N THR A 187 -1.35 11.10 13.64
CA THR A 187 -1.20 10.70 15.06
C THR A 187 -2.31 9.74 15.49
N HIS A 188 -3.57 10.06 15.17
CA HIS A 188 -4.69 9.15 15.49
C HIS A 188 -4.54 7.80 14.79
N ILE A 189 -4.16 7.77 13.51
CA ILE A 189 -3.92 6.51 12.78
C ILE A 189 -2.81 5.71 13.46
N SER A 190 -1.68 6.33 13.80
CA SER A 190 -0.58 5.66 14.51
C SER A 190 -1.04 5.02 15.83
N ASN A 191 -1.84 5.75 16.61
CA ASN A 191 -2.40 5.23 17.87
C ASN A 191 -3.40 4.09 17.64
N ILE A 192 -4.26 4.20 16.60
CA ILE A 192 -5.19 3.14 16.21
C ILE A 192 -4.43 1.86 15.85
N LEU A 193 -3.39 1.97 14.99
CA LEU A 193 -2.57 0.83 14.59
C LEU A 193 -1.92 0.15 15.81
N ALA A 194 -1.35 0.94 16.71
CA ALA A 194 -0.74 0.44 17.95
C ALA A 194 -1.77 -0.27 18.84
N LYS A 195 -2.94 0.34 19.07
CA LYS A 195 -4.00 -0.23 19.91
C LYS A 195 -4.63 -1.50 19.30
N LEU A 196 -4.79 -1.55 17.98
CA LEU A 196 -5.31 -2.72 17.28
C LEU A 196 -4.24 -3.81 17.05
N GLY A 197 -2.96 -3.52 17.33
CA GLY A 197 -1.86 -4.47 17.13
C GLY A 197 -1.60 -4.81 15.65
N VAL A 198 -1.88 -3.86 14.75
CA VAL A 198 -1.76 -4.04 13.31
C VAL A 198 -0.71 -3.10 12.72
N SER A 199 -0.13 -3.48 11.57
CA SER A 199 1.03 -2.79 11.01
C SER A 199 0.67 -1.66 10.03
N ASN A 200 -0.55 -1.68 9.47
CA ASN A 200 -0.96 -0.71 8.46
C ASN A 200 -2.47 -0.46 8.47
N ARG A 201 -2.88 0.59 7.73
CA ARG A 201 -4.28 1.04 7.67
C ARG A 201 -5.24 0.03 7.03
N ILE A 202 -4.74 -0.81 6.13
CA ILE A 202 -5.56 -1.82 5.44
C ILE A 202 -5.96 -2.91 6.43
N GLU A 203 -4.99 -3.37 7.22
CA GLU A 203 -5.25 -4.32 8.30
C GLU A 203 -6.21 -3.75 9.35
N ALA A 204 -6.02 -2.47 9.73
CA ALA A 204 -6.91 -1.81 10.66
C ALA A 204 -8.35 -1.77 10.13
N ALA A 205 -8.54 -1.42 8.86
CA ALA A 205 -9.85 -1.39 8.23
C ALA A 205 -10.47 -2.80 8.13
N ALA A 206 -9.70 -3.81 7.70
CA ALA A 206 -10.15 -5.19 7.61
C ALA A 206 -10.54 -5.75 9.00
N LEU A 207 -9.72 -5.49 10.03
CA LEU A 207 -10.00 -5.89 11.40
C LEU A 207 -11.27 -5.21 11.95
N ALA A 208 -11.45 -3.91 11.66
CA ALA A 208 -12.63 -3.15 12.08
C ALA A 208 -13.91 -3.71 11.46
N MET A 209 -13.89 -4.05 10.16
CA MET A 209 -15.03 -4.68 9.48
C MET A 209 -15.33 -6.07 10.03
N LYS A 210 -14.30 -6.91 10.22
CA LYS A 210 -14.44 -8.28 10.71
C LYS A 210 -15.02 -8.34 12.13
N ASN A 211 -14.63 -7.43 13.00
CA ASN A 211 -15.02 -7.41 14.41
C ASN A 211 -16.13 -6.39 14.74
N HIS A 212 -16.73 -5.76 13.71
CA HIS A 212 -17.79 -4.74 13.86
C HIS A 212 -17.38 -3.61 14.83
N LEU A 213 -16.12 -3.16 14.78
CA LEU A 213 -15.61 -2.11 15.67
C LEU A 213 -16.14 -0.72 15.31
N VAL A 214 -16.64 -0.55 14.10
CA VAL A 214 -17.27 0.67 13.58
C VAL A 214 -18.51 0.29 12.77
N ASN A 215 -19.53 1.14 12.83
CA ASN A 215 -20.78 0.97 12.08
C ASN A 215 -20.70 1.64 10.72
#